data_1e3958bda1096e847e7c3adb539b9f97
#
_entry.id   1e3958bda1096e847e7c3adb539b9f97
#
_cell.length_a   1.000
_cell.length_b   1.000
_cell.length_c   1.000
_cell.angle_alpha   90.00
_cell.angle_beta   90.00
_cell.angle_gamma   90.00
#
_symmetry.space_group_name_H-M   'P 1'
#
loop_
_entity.id
_entity.type
_entity.pdbx_description
1 polymer ?
#
loop_
_entity_poly.entity_id
_entity_poly.type
_entity_poly.pdbx_seq_one_letter_code
_entity_poly.pdbx_strand_id
1 'polypeptide(L)'
;SQDKVDAAFDRLANIMQKLEFFKGDKTALKAFIDKVSGLEAAKYTEATWTPFNDALKVATSVYEDVNAMQEEVNNAYSELVTAFLNLRLIPDKSLLEDLINQAEGLDSTNYTKATFDGLTKALNEAKAVYENPNATQEEVDNAKATLEKAIAGLQANPSTPSNVDNTVSTPVNNGDTTTSVKTGDESLVGMFATIALLSVAGYAA
;
A
#
# COMPACT_ATOMS: atom_id res chain seq x y z
N SER A 1 18.09 -39.34 63.35
CA SER A 1 19.46 -38.90 63.58
C SER A 1 19.75 -37.66 62.76
N GLN A 2 20.65 -36.82 63.22
CA GLN A 2 21.06 -35.61 62.51
C GLN A 2 21.47 -35.90 61.08
N ASP A 3 22.20 -36.97 60.81
CA ASP A 3 22.67 -37.38 59.48
C ASP A 3 21.53 -37.54 58.47
N LYS A 4 20.34 -37.97 58.88
CA LYS A 4 19.18 -38.10 58.01
C LYS A 4 18.58 -36.73 57.67
N VAL A 5 18.65 -35.77 58.58
CA VAL A 5 18.17 -34.40 58.37
C VAL A 5 19.13 -33.69 57.43
N ASP A 6 20.43 -33.82 57.63
CA ASP A 6 21.46 -33.21 56.78
C ASP A 6 21.40 -33.79 55.37
N ALA A 7 21.25 -35.11 55.22
CA ALA A 7 21.08 -35.72 53.90
C ALA A 7 19.77 -35.31 53.19
N ALA A 8 18.69 -35.06 53.93
CA ALA A 8 17.44 -34.53 53.34
C ALA A 8 17.59 -33.06 52.92
N PHE A 9 18.31 -32.27 53.71
CA PHE A 9 18.62 -30.89 53.39
C PHE A 9 19.51 -30.76 52.13
N ASP A 10 20.57 -31.59 52.05
CA ASP A 10 21.43 -31.61 50.89
C ASP A 10 20.66 -32.03 49.62
N ARG A 11 19.76 -32.98 49.70
CA ARG A 11 18.89 -33.37 48.60
C ARG A 11 17.96 -32.22 48.19
N LEU A 12 17.36 -31.54 49.10
CA LEU A 12 16.48 -30.41 48.85
C LEU A 12 17.27 -29.25 48.20
N ALA A 13 18.43 -28.90 48.74
CA ALA A 13 19.30 -27.89 48.20
C ALA A 13 19.72 -28.20 46.76
N ASN A 14 20.11 -29.46 46.49
CA ASN A 14 20.44 -29.90 45.13
C ASN A 14 19.25 -29.85 44.18
N ILE A 15 18.03 -30.16 44.64
CA ILE A 15 16.81 -30.05 43.82
C ILE A 15 16.50 -28.59 43.55
N MET A 16 16.62 -27.72 44.57
CA MET A 16 16.37 -26.28 44.42
C MET A 16 17.38 -25.64 43.46
N GLN A 17 18.66 -25.98 43.52
CA GLN A 17 19.69 -25.53 42.58
C GLN A 17 19.38 -25.99 41.14
N LYS A 18 18.90 -27.23 40.99
CA LYS A 18 18.51 -27.73 39.65
C LYS A 18 17.27 -27.04 39.12
N LEU A 19 16.30 -26.72 39.97
CA LEU A 19 15.11 -25.94 39.56
C LEU A 19 15.47 -24.54 39.12
N GLU A 20 16.44 -23.90 39.76
CA GLU A 20 16.92 -22.57 39.26
C GLU A 20 17.68 -22.69 37.95
N PHE A 21 18.35 -23.80 37.67
CA PHE A 21 19.06 -24.04 36.40
C PHE A 21 18.11 -24.25 35.22
N PHE A 22 16.84 -24.53 35.43
CA PHE A 22 15.83 -24.69 34.38
C PHE A 22 15.01 -23.42 34.10
N LYS A 23 15.20 -22.35 34.87
CA LYS A 23 14.59 -21.07 34.58
C LYS A 23 15.18 -20.52 33.29
N GLY A 24 14.32 -20.08 32.40
CA GLY A 24 14.75 -19.53 31.10
C GLY A 24 15.50 -18.21 31.22
N ASP A 25 16.55 -18.04 30.49
CA ASP A 25 17.17 -16.73 30.25
C ASP A 25 16.24 -15.86 29.37
N LYS A 26 15.72 -14.82 29.97
CA LYS A 26 14.73 -13.91 29.35
C LYS A 26 15.35 -12.63 28.79
N THR A 27 16.66 -12.52 28.82
CA THR A 27 17.36 -11.28 28.41
C THR A 27 17.03 -10.87 26.99
N ALA A 28 17.10 -11.82 26.04
CA ALA A 28 16.78 -11.57 24.63
C ALA A 28 15.29 -11.26 24.43
N LEU A 29 14.41 -12.02 25.12
CA LEU A 29 12.96 -11.79 25.06
C LEU A 29 12.61 -10.39 25.55
N LYS A 30 13.14 -9.98 26.71
CA LYS A 30 12.94 -8.63 27.24
C LYS A 30 13.40 -7.54 26.28
N ALA A 31 14.63 -7.65 25.78
CA ALA A 31 15.19 -6.66 24.87
C ALA A 31 14.33 -6.50 23.60
N PHE A 32 13.75 -7.60 23.11
CA PHE A 32 12.88 -7.54 21.94
C PHE A 32 11.49 -6.97 22.26
N ILE A 33 10.89 -7.34 23.39
CA ILE A 33 9.64 -6.72 23.87
C ILE A 33 9.82 -5.21 23.99
N ASP A 34 10.89 -4.75 24.67
CA ASP A 34 11.17 -3.31 24.85
C ASP A 34 11.30 -2.58 23.50
N LYS A 35 11.91 -3.23 22.51
CA LYS A 35 12.10 -2.68 21.17
C LYS A 35 10.78 -2.51 20.40
N VAL A 36 9.84 -3.46 20.55
CA VAL A 36 8.61 -3.49 19.73
C VAL A 36 7.39 -2.91 20.43
N SER A 37 7.44 -2.70 21.76
CA SER A 37 6.31 -2.17 22.55
C SER A 37 5.91 -0.74 22.17
N GLY A 38 6.78 0.01 21.50
CA GLY A 38 6.51 1.37 21.02
C GLY A 38 5.82 1.45 19.66
N LEU A 39 5.49 0.31 19.04
CA LEU A 39 4.82 0.30 17.75
C LEU A 39 3.35 0.73 17.88
N GLU A 40 2.90 1.54 16.92
CA GLU A 40 1.55 2.10 16.90
C GLU A 40 0.63 1.32 15.96
N ALA A 41 -0.46 0.76 16.49
CA ALA A 41 -1.43 -0.02 15.72
C ALA A 41 -1.92 0.69 14.45
N ALA A 42 -2.13 2.00 14.54
CA ALA A 42 -2.64 2.83 13.43
C ALA A 42 -1.74 2.86 12.18
N LYS A 43 -0.50 2.41 12.29
CA LYS A 43 0.45 2.37 11.16
C LYS A 43 0.42 1.05 10.39
N TYR A 44 -0.20 0.01 10.92
CA TYR A 44 -0.17 -1.35 10.36
C TYR A 44 -1.56 -1.84 9.98
N THR A 45 -1.62 -2.74 9.01
CA THR A 45 -2.88 -3.38 8.64
C THR A 45 -3.40 -4.25 9.78
N GLU A 46 -4.70 -4.24 10.04
CA GLU A 46 -5.33 -4.98 11.12
C GLU A 46 -5.02 -6.49 11.05
N ALA A 47 -5.00 -7.05 9.84
CA ALA A 47 -4.71 -8.46 9.59
C ALA A 47 -3.31 -8.88 10.09
N THR A 48 -2.33 -7.98 10.09
CA THR A 48 -0.97 -8.27 10.57
C THR A 48 -0.73 -7.76 11.99
N TRP A 49 -1.41 -6.71 12.38
CA TRP A 49 -1.30 -6.16 13.72
C TRP A 49 -1.88 -7.07 14.80
N THR A 50 -3.07 -7.67 14.55
CA THR A 50 -3.73 -8.53 15.56
C THR A 50 -2.85 -9.72 15.97
N PRO A 51 -2.29 -10.54 15.05
CA PRO A 51 -1.38 -11.62 15.42
C PRO A 51 -0.12 -11.13 16.15
N PHE A 52 0.43 -9.97 15.74
CA PHE A 52 1.59 -9.38 16.40
C PHE A 52 1.26 -8.98 17.85
N ASN A 53 0.15 -8.30 18.07
CA ASN A 53 -0.28 -7.85 19.39
C ASN A 53 -0.56 -9.05 20.33
N ASP A 54 -1.11 -10.13 19.80
CA ASP A 54 -1.36 -11.34 20.58
C ASP A 54 -0.04 -12.06 20.93
N ALA A 55 0.90 -12.16 20.00
CA ALA A 55 2.24 -12.67 20.27
C ALA A 55 3.00 -11.81 21.30
N LEU A 56 2.85 -10.48 21.24
CA LEU A 56 3.45 -9.56 22.23
C LEU A 56 2.86 -9.77 23.61
N LYS A 57 1.56 -9.98 23.76
CA LYS A 57 0.91 -10.31 25.04
C LYS A 57 1.43 -11.62 25.60
N VAL A 58 1.53 -12.68 24.79
CA VAL A 58 2.07 -13.98 25.19
C VAL A 58 3.53 -13.81 25.64
N ALA A 59 4.35 -13.13 24.85
CA ALA A 59 5.75 -12.88 25.16
C ALA A 59 5.92 -12.12 26.49
N THR A 60 5.06 -11.13 26.74
CA THR A 60 5.05 -10.36 28.00
C THR A 60 4.65 -11.27 29.18
N SER A 61 3.63 -12.10 29.02
CA SER A 61 3.21 -13.05 30.08
C SER A 61 4.32 -14.05 30.42
N VAL A 62 5.02 -14.60 29.41
CA VAL A 62 6.17 -15.50 29.62
C VAL A 62 7.34 -14.76 30.28
N TYR A 63 7.57 -13.51 29.91
CA TYR A 63 8.59 -12.69 30.56
C TYR A 63 8.28 -12.45 32.03
N GLU A 64 7.04 -12.19 32.40
CA GLU A 64 6.59 -11.94 33.76
C GLU A 64 6.52 -13.22 34.64
N ASP A 65 6.32 -14.38 34.00
CA ASP A 65 6.27 -15.65 34.74
C ASP A 65 7.64 -16.05 35.27
N VAL A 66 7.82 -15.94 36.60
CA VAL A 66 9.09 -16.27 37.27
C VAL A 66 9.52 -17.72 37.12
N ASN A 67 8.60 -18.61 36.71
CA ASN A 67 8.84 -20.04 36.54
C ASN A 67 8.98 -20.47 35.09
N ALA A 68 8.87 -19.55 34.12
CA ALA A 68 8.97 -19.87 32.72
C ALA A 68 10.29 -20.60 32.37
N MET A 69 10.18 -21.70 31.68
CA MET A 69 11.31 -22.52 31.26
C MET A 69 11.93 -22.00 30.00
N GLN A 70 13.17 -22.40 29.70
CA GLN A 70 13.88 -21.93 28.49
C GLN A 70 13.14 -22.22 27.19
N GLU A 71 12.43 -23.33 27.11
CA GLU A 71 11.63 -23.68 25.93
C GLU A 71 10.48 -22.69 25.70
N GLU A 72 9.76 -22.33 26.77
CA GLU A 72 8.67 -21.35 26.72
C GLU A 72 9.19 -19.96 26.32
N VAL A 73 10.34 -19.56 26.85
CA VAL A 73 10.99 -18.30 26.50
C VAL A 73 11.41 -18.28 25.04
N ASN A 74 12.00 -19.37 24.53
CA ASN A 74 12.42 -19.49 23.13
C ASN A 74 11.22 -19.48 22.16
N ASN A 75 10.16 -20.18 22.51
CA ASN A 75 8.94 -20.23 21.70
C ASN A 75 8.28 -18.84 21.64
N ALA A 76 8.08 -18.19 22.79
CA ALA A 76 7.52 -16.85 22.84
C ALA A 76 8.36 -15.81 22.07
N TYR A 77 9.69 -15.90 22.15
CA TYR A 77 10.60 -15.07 21.37
C TYR A 77 10.45 -15.31 19.86
N SER A 78 10.46 -16.57 19.44
CA SER A 78 10.32 -16.95 18.03
C SER A 78 9.00 -16.53 17.42
N GLU A 79 7.90 -16.72 18.17
CA GLU A 79 6.56 -16.31 17.73
C GLU A 79 6.45 -14.79 17.60
N LEU A 80 6.96 -14.04 18.58
CA LEU A 80 6.95 -12.58 18.53
C LEU A 80 7.81 -12.06 17.37
N VAL A 81 9.01 -12.62 17.12
CA VAL A 81 9.85 -12.26 15.99
C VAL A 81 9.13 -12.54 14.67
N THR A 82 8.51 -13.71 14.53
CA THR A 82 7.77 -14.09 13.33
C THR A 82 6.62 -13.16 13.06
N ALA A 83 5.84 -12.83 14.10
CA ALA A 83 4.72 -11.91 13.98
C ALA A 83 5.19 -10.49 13.63
N PHE A 84 6.29 -10.01 14.21
CA PHE A 84 6.90 -8.73 13.87
C PHE A 84 7.37 -8.65 12.41
N LEU A 85 8.02 -9.70 11.90
CA LEU A 85 8.49 -9.76 10.49
C LEU A 85 7.32 -9.77 9.49
N ASN A 86 6.15 -10.21 9.93
CA ASN A 86 4.94 -10.23 9.12
C ASN A 86 4.14 -8.92 9.13
N LEU A 87 4.53 -7.94 9.97
CA LEU A 87 3.85 -6.65 10.00
C LEU A 87 3.86 -5.96 8.62
N ARG A 88 2.72 -5.40 8.23
CA ARG A 88 2.55 -4.64 7.00
C ARG A 88 2.02 -3.25 7.33
N LEU A 89 2.70 -2.23 6.83
CA LEU A 89 2.23 -0.85 6.94
C LEU A 89 0.94 -0.65 6.14
N ILE A 90 0.07 0.22 6.62
CA ILE A 90 -1.08 0.71 5.85
C ILE A 90 -0.53 1.53 4.67
N PRO A 91 -0.90 1.20 3.42
CA PRO A 91 -0.42 1.94 2.27
C PRO A 91 -1.07 3.32 2.16
N ASP A 92 -0.32 4.27 1.62
CA ASP A 92 -0.88 5.57 1.23
C ASP A 92 -1.66 5.42 -0.09
N LYS A 93 -2.97 5.60 -0.02
CA LYS A 93 -3.91 5.46 -1.14
C LYS A 93 -4.39 6.80 -1.70
N SER A 94 -3.92 7.93 -1.18
CA SER A 94 -4.43 9.26 -1.54
C SER A 94 -4.31 9.56 -3.04
N LEU A 95 -3.15 9.27 -3.64
CA LEU A 95 -2.94 9.48 -5.07
C LEU A 95 -3.77 8.52 -5.94
N LEU A 96 -4.04 7.32 -5.47
CA LEU A 96 -4.91 6.38 -6.15
C LEU A 96 -6.37 6.86 -6.11
N GLU A 97 -6.81 7.39 -4.99
CA GLU A 97 -8.14 7.99 -4.82
C GLU A 97 -8.35 9.17 -5.77
N ASP A 98 -7.39 10.08 -5.86
CA ASP A 98 -7.44 11.22 -6.78
C ASP A 98 -7.58 10.78 -8.24
N LEU A 99 -6.85 9.74 -8.65
CA LEU A 99 -6.95 9.18 -9.99
C LEU A 99 -8.27 8.46 -10.26
N ILE A 100 -8.81 7.76 -9.28
CA ILE A 100 -10.15 7.14 -9.37
C ILE A 100 -11.19 8.23 -9.59
N ASN A 101 -11.17 9.29 -8.79
CA ASN A 101 -12.10 10.42 -8.92
C ASN A 101 -11.96 11.11 -10.29
N GLN A 102 -10.73 11.30 -10.77
CA GLN A 102 -10.48 11.84 -12.11
C GLN A 102 -11.06 10.94 -13.20
N ALA A 103 -10.83 9.63 -13.13
CA ALA A 103 -11.34 8.68 -14.12
C ALA A 103 -12.87 8.59 -14.13
N GLU A 104 -13.52 8.69 -12.97
CA GLU A 104 -14.98 8.71 -12.84
C GLU A 104 -15.61 9.95 -13.44
N GLY A 105 -14.91 11.07 -13.44
CA GLY A 105 -15.37 12.33 -14.03
C GLY A 105 -15.31 12.37 -15.57
N LEU A 106 -14.73 11.33 -16.22
CA LEU A 106 -14.59 11.29 -17.66
C LEU A 106 -15.89 10.81 -18.36
N ASP A 107 -16.34 11.56 -19.35
CA ASP A 107 -17.54 11.21 -20.11
C ASP A 107 -17.17 10.26 -21.28
N SER A 108 -17.76 9.07 -21.29
CA SER A 108 -17.56 8.03 -22.29
C SER A 108 -17.87 8.48 -23.74
N THR A 109 -18.76 9.46 -23.89
CA THR A 109 -19.16 9.97 -25.22
C THR A 109 -18.03 10.70 -25.95
N ASN A 110 -17.05 11.19 -25.20
CA ASN A 110 -15.91 11.94 -25.75
C ASN A 110 -14.79 11.04 -26.27
N TYR A 111 -14.82 9.75 -26.00
CA TYR A 111 -13.73 8.82 -26.28
C TYR A 111 -14.18 7.62 -27.10
N THR A 112 -13.22 6.98 -27.79
CA THR A 112 -13.51 5.74 -28.51
C THR A 112 -13.89 4.63 -27.52
N LYS A 113 -14.88 3.83 -27.90
CA LYS A 113 -15.36 2.73 -27.05
C LYS A 113 -14.24 1.80 -26.59
N ALA A 114 -13.31 1.47 -27.49
CA ALA A 114 -12.23 0.54 -27.19
C ALA A 114 -11.29 1.05 -26.07
N THR A 115 -10.94 2.33 -26.11
CA THR A 115 -10.06 2.93 -25.10
C THR A 115 -10.80 3.19 -23.79
N PHE A 116 -12.08 3.55 -23.86
CA PHE A 116 -12.90 3.77 -22.68
C PHE A 116 -13.24 2.45 -21.96
N ASP A 117 -13.47 1.36 -22.68
CA ASP A 117 -13.62 0.02 -22.06
C ASP A 117 -12.35 -0.40 -21.31
N GLY A 118 -11.18 -0.08 -21.88
CA GLY A 118 -9.88 -0.29 -21.21
C GLY A 118 -9.73 0.54 -19.93
N LEU A 119 -10.15 1.80 -19.95
CA LEU A 119 -10.19 2.65 -18.76
C LEU A 119 -11.16 2.09 -17.70
N THR A 120 -12.36 1.67 -18.11
CA THR A 120 -13.35 1.10 -17.19
C THR A 120 -12.81 -0.13 -16.46
N LYS A 121 -12.07 -0.97 -17.16
CA LYS A 121 -11.43 -2.15 -16.55
C LYS A 121 -10.37 -1.73 -15.51
N ALA A 122 -9.46 -0.84 -15.90
CA ALA A 122 -8.42 -0.33 -15.00
C ALA A 122 -9.01 0.39 -13.78
N LEU A 123 -10.10 1.14 -13.96
CA LEU A 123 -10.80 1.81 -12.89
C LEU A 123 -11.42 0.82 -11.89
N ASN A 124 -12.04 -0.26 -12.36
CA ASN A 124 -12.61 -1.28 -11.49
C ASN A 124 -11.52 -2.02 -10.69
N GLU A 125 -10.38 -2.31 -11.31
CA GLU A 125 -9.22 -2.91 -10.65
C GLU A 125 -8.64 -1.93 -9.58
N ALA A 126 -8.52 -0.66 -9.90
CA ALA A 126 -8.07 0.39 -8.99
C ALA A 126 -8.98 0.53 -7.76
N LYS A 127 -10.29 0.53 -7.97
CA LYS A 127 -11.28 0.55 -6.87
C LYS A 127 -11.19 -0.67 -5.98
N ALA A 128 -11.03 -1.86 -6.54
CA ALA A 128 -10.87 -3.08 -5.75
C ALA A 128 -9.63 -3.02 -4.85
N VAL A 129 -8.51 -2.47 -5.33
CA VAL A 129 -7.30 -2.25 -4.52
C VAL A 129 -7.52 -1.15 -3.47
N TYR A 130 -8.20 -0.06 -3.84
CA TYR A 130 -8.52 1.03 -2.92
C TYR A 130 -9.39 0.57 -1.75
N GLU A 131 -10.40 -0.24 -2.01
CA GLU A 131 -11.32 -0.79 -1.01
C GLU A 131 -10.70 -1.92 -0.17
N ASN A 132 -9.62 -2.55 -0.64
CA ASN A 132 -8.97 -3.64 0.09
C ASN A 132 -8.19 -3.11 1.30
N PRO A 133 -8.60 -3.42 2.56
CA PRO A 133 -7.90 -2.96 3.76
C PRO A 133 -6.52 -3.61 3.94
N ASN A 134 -6.26 -4.71 3.25
CA ASN A 134 -5.01 -5.47 3.31
C ASN A 134 -4.11 -5.23 2.10
N ALA A 135 -4.44 -4.28 1.23
CA ALA A 135 -3.61 -3.96 0.09
C ALA A 135 -2.20 -3.55 0.54
N THR A 136 -1.21 -3.98 -0.20
CA THR A 136 0.19 -3.55 -0.02
C THR A 136 0.46 -2.24 -0.75
N GLN A 137 1.52 -1.51 -0.38
CA GLN A 137 1.93 -0.32 -1.13
C GLN A 137 2.23 -0.64 -2.60
N GLU A 138 2.84 -1.79 -2.87
CA GLU A 138 3.12 -2.25 -4.24
C GLU A 138 1.85 -2.45 -5.07
N GLU A 139 0.79 -3.04 -4.49
CA GLU A 139 -0.50 -3.19 -5.18
C GLU A 139 -1.14 -1.83 -5.47
N VAL A 140 -1.06 -0.88 -4.54
CA VAL A 140 -1.55 0.49 -4.71
C VAL A 140 -0.78 1.21 -5.82
N ASP A 141 0.55 1.12 -5.82
CA ASP A 141 1.41 1.75 -6.84
C ASP A 141 1.17 1.14 -8.24
N ASN A 142 0.99 -0.17 -8.32
CA ASN A 142 0.68 -0.87 -9.57
C ASN A 142 -0.71 -0.50 -10.11
N ALA A 143 -1.72 -0.44 -9.25
CA ALA A 143 -3.07 -0.02 -9.62
C ALA A 143 -3.08 1.43 -10.11
N LYS A 144 -2.37 2.33 -9.42
CA LYS A 144 -2.16 3.72 -9.83
C LYS A 144 -1.52 3.79 -11.23
N ALA A 145 -0.39 3.12 -11.45
CA ALA A 145 0.31 3.14 -12.74
C ALA A 145 -0.56 2.59 -13.88
N THR A 146 -1.36 1.55 -13.61
CA THR A 146 -2.29 0.96 -14.58
C THR A 146 -3.40 1.94 -14.95
N LEU A 147 -3.98 2.61 -13.97
CA LEU A 147 -5.04 3.60 -14.20
C LEU A 147 -4.50 4.84 -14.91
N GLU A 148 -3.32 5.36 -14.53
CA GLU A 148 -2.64 6.47 -15.25
C GLU A 148 -2.42 6.14 -16.72
N LYS A 149 -1.93 4.93 -16.99
CA LYS A 149 -1.71 4.47 -18.37
C LYS A 149 -3.01 4.37 -19.15
N ALA A 150 -4.08 3.90 -18.53
CA ALA A 150 -5.38 3.81 -19.17
C ALA A 150 -5.98 5.19 -19.48
N ILE A 151 -5.84 6.16 -18.56
CA ILE A 151 -6.24 7.57 -18.79
C ILE A 151 -5.42 8.18 -19.93
N ALA A 152 -4.10 8.02 -19.91
CA ALA A 152 -3.21 8.54 -20.94
C ALA A 152 -3.43 7.89 -22.32
N GLY A 153 -3.95 6.66 -22.35
CA GLY A 153 -4.27 5.93 -23.59
C GLY A 153 -5.64 6.24 -24.20
N LEU A 154 -6.42 7.14 -23.59
CA LEU A 154 -7.72 7.52 -24.12
C LEU A 154 -7.60 8.23 -25.47
N GLN A 155 -8.42 7.81 -26.43
CA GLN A 155 -8.51 8.41 -27.77
C GLN A 155 -9.85 9.10 -27.91
N ALA A 156 -9.81 10.38 -28.27
CA ALA A 156 -11.03 11.14 -28.56
C ALA A 156 -11.80 10.52 -29.72
N ASN A 157 -13.12 10.54 -29.66
CA ASN A 157 -13.95 10.22 -30.78
C ASN A 157 -13.64 11.19 -31.93
N PRO A 158 -13.42 10.69 -33.17
CA PRO A 158 -13.30 11.60 -34.32
C PRO A 158 -14.61 12.37 -34.41
N SER A 159 -14.51 13.70 -34.28
CA SER A 159 -15.66 14.56 -34.52
C SER A 159 -16.19 14.25 -35.90
N THR A 160 -17.41 13.79 -36.02
CA THR A 160 -18.09 13.71 -37.28
C THR A 160 -18.08 15.14 -37.84
N PRO A 161 -17.51 15.42 -39.02
CA PRO A 161 -17.58 16.78 -39.55
C PRO A 161 -19.05 17.12 -39.66
N SER A 162 -19.48 18.14 -38.93
CA SER A 162 -20.81 18.69 -39.13
C SER A 162 -20.91 19.03 -40.63
N ASN A 163 -21.79 18.34 -41.31
CA ASN A 163 -22.10 18.58 -42.68
C ASN A 163 -22.68 20.01 -42.76
N VAL A 164 -21.79 20.99 -42.94
CA VAL A 164 -22.23 22.33 -43.29
C VAL A 164 -22.75 22.21 -44.71
N ASP A 165 -24.06 22.11 -44.79
CA ASP A 165 -24.78 22.23 -46.05
C ASP A 165 -24.40 23.56 -46.70
N ASN A 166 -23.39 23.49 -47.56
CA ASN A 166 -22.93 24.62 -48.33
C ASN A 166 -23.74 24.68 -49.62
N THR A 167 -25.00 25.07 -49.54
CA THR A 167 -25.73 25.59 -50.70
C THR A 167 -25.13 26.93 -51.08
N VAL A 168 -23.99 26.87 -51.75
CA VAL A 168 -23.44 28.03 -52.42
C VAL A 168 -24.13 28.18 -53.72
N SER A 169 -25.03 29.14 -53.80
CA SER A 169 -25.40 29.80 -55.04
C SER A 169 -24.23 30.57 -55.57
N THR A 170 -23.72 30.18 -56.76
CA THR A 170 -22.83 30.99 -57.59
C THR A 170 -23.65 32.11 -58.26
N PRO A 171 -23.10 33.13 -58.89
CA PRO A 171 -21.71 33.51 -59.19
C PRO A 171 -21.43 35.00 -58.99
N VAL A 172 -20.26 35.46 -59.27
CA VAL A 172 -19.81 36.46 -60.28
C VAL A 172 -18.42 36.99 -59.91
N ASN A 173 -17.56 36.75 -60.83
CA ASN A 173 -16.35 37.42 -61.25
C ASN A 173 -16.04 38.79 -60.64
N ASN A 174 -14.90 39.04 -60.06
CA ASN A 174 -13.84 39.91 -60.63
C ASN A 174 -12.76 40.16 -59.52
N GLY A 175 -11.56 39.87 -59.96
CA GLY A 175 -10.41 40.76 -59.69
C GLY A 175 -9.83 40.86 -58.28
N ASP A 176 -8.62 40.32 -58.21
CA ASP A 176 -7.47 40.93 -57.61
C ASP A 176 -7.13 40.69 -56.14
N THR A 177 -5.88 40.25 -55.97
CA THR A 177 -4.88 40.42 -54.89
C THR A 177 -5.08 39.72 -53.56
N THR A 178 -4.28 38.67 -53.45
CA THR A 178 -3.41 38.34 -52.31
C THR A 178 -3.69 39.02 -50.96
N THR A 179 -4.29 38.27 -50.07
CA THR A 179 -3.89 38.22 -48.66
C THR A 179 -4.18 36.84 -48.09
N SER A 180 -3.13 36.19 -47.70
CA SER A 180 -3.16 34.93 -46.96
C SER A 180 -3.98 35.11 -45.69
N VAL A 181 -5.20 34.55 -45.67
CA VAL A 181 -5.95 34.43 -44.41
C VAL A 181 -5.42 33.19 -43.71
N LYS A 182 -4.62 33.44 -42.70
CA LYS A 182 -4.28 32.43 -41.73
C LYS A 182 -5.58 32.02 -41.02
N THR A 183 -6.18 30.92 -41.44
CA THR A 183 -7.18 30.25 -40.61
C THR A 183 -6.46 29.69 -39.38
N GLY A 184 -6.65 30.39 -38.26
CA GLY A 184 -6.22 29.88 -36.98
C GLY A 184 -7.08 28.69 -36.63
N ASP A 185 -6.57 27.53 -36.94
CA ASP A 185 -7.01 26.26 -36.34
C ASP A 185 -6.32 26.19 -34.95
N GLU A 186 -6.91 26.89 -33.99
CA GLU A 186 -6.62 26.66 -32.62
C GLU A 186 -7.38 25.42 -32.16
N SER A 187 -6.94 24.27 -32.66
CA SER A 187 -7.36 23.01 -32.08
C SER A 187 -6.87 22.95 -30.65
N LEU A 188 -7.82 22.79 -29.77
CA LEU A 188 -7.66 22.52 -28.33
C LEU A 188 -6.86 21.22 -28.02
N VAL A 189 -5.82 20.94 -28.80
CA VAL A 189 -4.92 19.78 -28.59
C VAL A 189 -3.79 20.11 -27.60
N GLY A 190 -3.69 21.35 -27.14
CA GLY A 190 -2.60 21.84 -26.31
C GLY A 190 -2.81 21.77 -24.80
N MET A 191 -3.91 21.24 -24.27
CA MET A 191 -4.24 21.38 -22.84
C MET A 191 -3.96 20.13 -21.98
N PHE A 192 -3.44 19.05 -22.56
CA PHE A 192 -3.14 17.82 -21.83
C PHE A 192 -1.65 17.45 -21.74
N ALA A 193 -0.75 18.35 -22.10
CA ALA A 193 0.68 18.05 -22.17
C ALA A 193 1.52 18.64 -21.02
N THR A 194 0.92 18.93 -19.88
CA THR A 194 1.70 19.34 -18.69
C THR A 194 1.21 18.65 -17.42
N ILE A 195 1.13 17.32 -17.42
CA ILE A 195 1.40 16.59 -16.18
C ILE A 195 2.88 16.27 -16.24
N ALA A 196 3.67 17.23 -15.77
CA ALA A 196 5.10 17.09 -15.61
C ALA A 196 5.37 15.87 -14.73
N LEU A 197 6.17 14.96 -15.24
CA LEU A 197 6.94 14.01 -14.49
C LEU A 197 7.72 14.74 -13.37
N LEU A 198 7.15 14.84 -12.21
CA LEU A 198 7.90 15.01 -10.98
C LEU A 198 8.33 13.61 -10.53
N SER A 199 9.35 13.08 -11.20
CA SER A 199 10.14 11.98 -10.67
C SER A 199 10.78 12.48 -9.39
N VAL A 200 10.30 11.98 -8.27
CA VAL A 200 10.99 12.11 -6.99
C VAL A 200 12.24 11.24 -7.02
N ALA A 201 13.34 11.85 -7.45
CA ALA A 201 14.66 11.43 -7.08
C ALA A 201 14.93 12.01 -5.69
N GLY A 202 15.04 11.17 -4.67
CA GLY A 202 15.51 11.63 -3.37
C GLY A 202 15.05 10.78 -2.21
N TYR A 203 15.61 9.59 -2.07
CA TYR A 203 15.83 9.02 -0.75
C TYR A 203 17.14 8.25 -0.75
N ALA A 204 18.22 8.95 -0.38
CA ALA A 204 19.45 8.37 0.09
C ALA A 204 19.91 9.22 1.29
N ALA A 205 19.68 8.69 2.48
CA ALA A 205 20.52 8.86 3.68
C ALA A 205 19.88 8.09 4.84
#